data_8cc9dc1e6f89bda9c5009aeedb99d1ec
#
_entry.id   8cc9dc1e6f89bda9c5009aeedb99d1ec
#
_cell.length_a   1.000
_cell.length_b   1.000
_cell.length_c   1.000
_cell.angle_alpha   90.00
_cell.angle_beta   90.00
_cell.angle_gamma   90.00
#
_symmetry.space_group_name_H-M   'P 1'
#
loop_
_entity.id
_entity.type
_entity.pdbx_description
1 polymer ?
#
loop_
_entity_poly.entity_id
_entity_poly.type
_entity_poly.pdbx_seq_one_letter_code
_entity_poly.pdbx_strand_id
1 'polypeptide(L)'
;MGLLNGNVLRRPHLSLRREWHTLLAATIGTLLTCFAVVALTVPYQFAGGGVLGLALISNYAWGISPAWVLSVGNAVLLLWGWKALSLRFALWTLYVTVLTSVAIPVFELFQYPVIGNTILAALLAGAVGGVGFGMLFRVGASSGGTDVIVMVADRKSTRLNSSHVALSRMPSSA
;
A
#
# COMPACT_ATOMS: atom_id res chain seq x y z
N MET A 1 27.20 -42.71 0.08
CA MET A 1 26.92 -42.83 -1.35
C MET A 1 25.57 -42.15 -1.61
N GLY A 2 25.62 -40.95 -2.17
CA GLY A 2 24.69 -40.25 -3.07
C GLY A 2 23.35 -39.91 -2.42
N LEU A 3 22.88 -38.76 -2.48
CA LEU A 3 22.67 -37.77 -3.53
C LEU A 3 22.28 -36.42 -2.88
N LEU A 4 23.20 -35.52 -2.90
CA LEU A 4 22.87 -34.08 -2.76
C LEU A 4 22.11 -33.67 -4.02
N ASN A 5 20.79 -33.57 -3.95
CA ASN A 5 20.01 -33.04 -5.05
C ASN A 5 19.92 -31.55 -4.87
N GLY A 6 20.89 -30.86 -5.45
CA GLY A 6 20.90 -29.41 -5.62
C GLY A 6 19.84 -28.99 -6.63
N ASN A 7 18.70 -28.48 -6.15
CA ASN A 7 17.77 -27.71 -6.97
C ASN A 7 16.90 -26.80 -6.10
N VAL A 8 17.52 -25.80 -5.48
CA VAL A 8 16.78 -24.71 -4.82
C VAL A 8 17.20 -23.36 -5.42
N LEU A 9 17.45 -23.33 -6.72
CA LEU A 9 17.46 -22.08 -7.47
C LEU A 9 16.28 -22.08 -8.44
N ARG A 10 15.06 -22.09 -7.93
CA ARG A 10 13.92 -21.66 -8.72
C ARG A 10 14.12 -20.16 -9.01
N ARG A 11 14.75 -19.88 -10.14
CA ARG A 11 14.67 -18.55 -10.76
C ARG A 11 13.20 -18.20 -10.90
N PRO A 12 12.73 -17.06 -10.41
CA PRO A 12 11.39 -16.62 -10.75
C PRO A 12 11.40 -16.36 -12.25
N HIS A 13 10.81 -17.27 -13.02
CA HIS A 13 10.43 -16.95 -14.39
C HIS A 13 9.41 -15.81 -14.28
N LEU A 14 9.89 -14.60 -14.52
CA LEU A 14 9.07 -13.42 -14.74
C LEU A 14 8.25 -13.69 -15.99
N SER A 15 7.08 -14.28 -15.80
CA SER A 15 6.14 -14.42 -16.92
C SER A 15 5.63 -13.01 -17.21
N LEU A 16 6.03 -12.42 -18.32
CA LEU A 16 5.63 -11.08 -18.78
C LEU A 16 4.11 -10.85 -18.68
N ARG A 17 3.32 -11.89 -18.91
CA ARG A 17 1.86 -11.87 -18.71
C ARG A 17 1.47 -11.56 -17.25
N ARG A 18 2.15 -12.12 -16.28
CA ARG A 18 1.84 -11.91 -14.87
C ARG A 18 2.17 -10.47 -14.42
N GLU A 19 3.26 -9.92 -14.93
CA GLU A 19 3.66 -8.54 -14.61
C GLU A 19 2.71 -7.52 -15.24
N TRP A 20 2.18 -7.80 -16.44
CA TRP A 20 1.19 -6.93 -17.09
C TRP A 20 -0.13 -6.85 -16.31
N HIS A 21 -0.65 -7.97 -15.84
CA HIS A 21 -1.85 -7.96 -14.96
C HIS A 21 -1.60 -7.24 -13.65
N THR A 22 -0.40 -7.37 -13.10
CA THR A 22 0.03 -6.66 -11.89
C THR A 22 0.07 -5.14 -12.12
N LEU A 23 0.63 -4.71 -13.26
CA LEU A 23 0.66 -3.30 -13.67
C LEU A 23 -0.76 -2.74 -13.81
N LEU A 24 -1.62 -3.41 -14.56
CA LEU A 24 -3.00 -2.96 -14.74
C LEU A 24 -3.76 -2.86 -13.42
N ALA A 25 -3.63 -3.87 -12.55
CA ALA A 25 -4.28 -3.86 -11.25
C ALA A 25 -3.73 -2.75 -10.34
N ALA A 26 -2.42 -2.50 -10.34
CA ALA A 26 -1.82 -1.40 -9.60
C ALA A 26 -2.29 -0.03 -10.11
N THR A 27 -2.32 0.16 -11.43
CA THR A 27 -2.76 1.43 -12.04
C THR A 27 -4.24 1.69 -11.75
N ILE A 28 -5.11 0.72 -12.01
CA ILE A 28 -6.55 0.87 -11.77
C ILE A 28 -6.82 1.07 -10.28
N GLY A 29 -6.19 0.28 -9.41
CA GLY A 29 -6.33 0.41 -7.97
C GLY A 29 -5.91 1.80 -7.46
N THR A 30 -4.79 2.33 -7.96
CA THR A 30 -4.32 3.67 -7.61
C THR A 30 -5.29 4.75 -8.09
N LEU A 31 -5.76 4.68 -9.33
CA LEU A 31 -6.71 5.65 -9.88
C LEU A 31 -8.03 5.64 -9.12
N LEU A 32 -8.57 4.46 -8.78
CA LEU A 32 -9.78 4.34 -7.96
C LEU A 32 -9.58 4.95 -6.57
N THR A 33 -8.44 4.70 -5.94
CA THR A 33 -8.12 5.27 -4.63
C THR A 33 -7.98 6.79 -4.70
N CYS A 34 -7.27 7.33 -5.70
CA CYS A 34 -7.13 8.77 -5.90
C CYS A 34 -8.50 9.43 -6.16
N PHE A 35 -9.33 8.83 -7.00
CA PHE A 35 -10.69 9.30 -7.23
C PHE A 35 -11.52 9.31 -5.95
N ALA A 36 -11.50 8.23 -5.17
CA ALA A 36 -12.23 8.17 -3.90
C ALA A 36 -11.77 9.25 -2.91
N VAL A 37 -10.47 9.55 -2.86
CA VAL A 37 -9.93 10.61 -2.00
C VAL A 37 -10.39 11.98 -2.47
N VAL A 38 -10.18 12.32 -3.74
CA VAL A 38 -10.43 13.68 -4.24
C VAL A 38 -11.94 13.97 -4.42
N ALA A 39 -12.69 13.02 -4.98
CA ALA A 39 -14.09 13.23 -5.32
C ALA A 39 -15.06 12.95 -4.16
N LEU A 40 -14.69 12.00 -3.26
CA LEU A 40 -15.62 11.48 -2.26
C LEU A 40 -15.16 11.70 -0.81
N THR A 41 -13.87 11.91 -0.54
CA THR A 41 -13.35 12.07 0.83
C THR A 41 -13.10 13.54 1.16
N VAL A 42 -12.35 14.24 0.33
CA VAL A 42 -11.95 15.64 0.56
C VAL A 42 -13.17 16.59 0.66
N PRO A 43 -14.16 16.56 -0.25
CA PRO A 43 -15.28 17.48 -0.21
C PRO A 43 -16.17 17.35 1.04
N TYR A 44 -16.20 16.15 1.63
CA TYR A 44 -17.01 15.86 2.83
C TYR A 44 -16.21 15.88 4.14
N GLN A 45 -14.92 16.21 4.06
CA GLN A 45 -14.00 16.25 5.20
C GLN A 45 -13.99 14.96 6.02
N PHE A 46 -14.08 13.80 5.35
CA PHE A 46 -14.04 12.51 6.04
C PHE A 46 -12.66 12.27 6.64
N ALA A 47 -12.64 11.63 7.81
CA ALA A 47 -11.40 11.22 8.44
C ALA A 47 -10.78 10.03 7.70
N GLY A 48 -9.47 10.05 7.53
CA GLY A 48 -8.67 8.93 7.04
C GLY A 48 -7.80 8.35 8.12
N GLY A 49 -7.20 7.19 7.85
CA GLY A 49 -6.23 6.55 8.74
C GLY A 49 -4.80 6.67 8.19
N GLY A 50 -3.80 6.45 9.08
CA GLY A 50 -2.40 6.40 8.68
C GLY A 50 -1.88 7.69 8.02
N VAL A 51 -1.02 7.54 7.01
CA VAL A 51 -0.46 8.68 6.26
C VAL A 51 -1.55 9.41 5.47
N LEU A 52 -2.57 8.69 4.98
CA LEU A 52 -3.72 9.32 4.35
C LEU A 52 -4.46 10.25 5.32
N GLY A 53 -4.63 9.83 6.58
CA GLY A 53 -5.23 10.69 7.61
C GLY A 53 -4.43 11.97 7.85
N LEU A 54 -3.12 11.88 7.93
CA LEU A 54 -2.24 13.05 8.04
C LEU A 54 -2.34 13.95 6.79
N ALA A 55 -2.42 13.35 5.61
CA ALA A 55 -2.60 14.10 4.37
C ALA A 55 -3.93 14.86 4.34
N LEU A 56 -5.01 14.22 4.76
CA LEU A 56 -6.34 14.86 4.84
C LEU A 56 -6.38 15.96 5.90
N ILE A 57 -5.83 15.73 7.09
CA ILE A 57 -5.73 16.76 8.14
C ILE A 57 -4.93 17.97 7.63
N SER A 58 -3.80 17.74 6.96
CA SER A 58 -2.99 18.81 6.38
C SER A 58 -3.75 19.57 5.29
N ASN A 59 -4.57 18.88 4.50
CA ASN A 59 -5.42 19.52 3.51
C ASN A 59 -6.50 20.38 4.17
N TYR A 60 -7.19 19.88 5.19
CA TYR A 60 -8.26 20.61 5.88
C TYR A 60 -7.77 21.79 6.70
N ALA A 61 -6.57 21.69 7.32
CA ALA A 61 -6.01 22.73 8.16
C ALA A 61 -5.26 23.80 7.38
N TRP A 62 -4.52 23.44 6.34
CA TRP A 62 -3.60 24.32 5.62
C TRP A 62 -3.83 24.37 4.11
N GLY A 63 -4.78 23.63 3.56
CA GLY A 63 -5.03 23.57 2.13
C GLY A 63 -3.93 22.89 1.31
N ILE A 64 -3.03 22.13 1.96
CA ILE A 64 -1.97 21.41 1.28
C ILE A 64 -2.57 20.23 0.53
N SER A 65 -2.25 20.08 -0.78
CA SER A 65 -2.76 18.95 -1.55
C SER A 65 -2.32 17.61 -0.92
N PRO A 66 -3.23 16.65 -0.75
CA PRO A 66 -2.93 15.33 -0.20
C PRO A 66 -1.81 14.61 -0.94
N ALA A 67 -1.61 14.88 -2.22
CA ALA A 67 -0.55 14.31 -3.03
C ALA A 67 0.85 14.52 -2.42
N TRP A 68 1.15 15.72 -1.94
CA TRP A 68 2.45 16.04 -1.35
C TRP A 68 2.70 15.27 -0.07
N VAL A 69 1.73 15.27 0.83
CA VAL A 69 1.87 14.60 2.14
C VAL A 69 1.96 13.09 1.97
N LEU A 70 1.15 12.51 1.06
CA LEU A 70 1.21 11.08 0.73
C LEU A 70 2.56 10.71 0.10
N SER A 71 3.06 11.52 -0.83
CA SER A 71 4.32 11.26 -1.52
C SER A 71 5.51 11.29 -0.56
N VAL A 72 5.60 12.34 0.27
CA VAL A 72 6.66 12.49 1.26
C VAL A 72 6.55 11.40 2.33
N GLY A 73 5.34 11.16 2.87
CA GLY A 73 5.11 10.13 3.87
C GLY A 73 5.48 8.73 3.37
N ASN A 74 5.10 8.40 2.13
CA ASN A 74 5.46 7.13 1.51
C ASN A 74 6.96 7.02 1.25
N ALA A 75 7.61 8.08 0.79
CA ALA A 75 9.06 8.08 0.61
C ALA A 75 9.79 7.83 1.94
N VAL A 76 9.39 8.49 3.02
CA VAL A 76 9.96 8.29 4.35
C VAL A 76 9.75 6.85 4.83
N LEU A 77 8.54 6.31 4.69
CA LEU A 77 8.24 4.95 5.10
C LEU A 77 9.00 3.90 4.27
N LEU A 78 9.16 4.13 2.97
CA LEU A 78 9.96 3.27 2.10
C LEU A 78 11.44 3.28 2.49
N LEU A 79 12.00 4.46 2.75
CA LEU A 79 13.38 4.61 3.20
C LEU A 79 13.61 3.92 4.55
N TRP A 80 12.66 4.08 5.48
CA TRP A 80 12.73 3.43 6.79
C TRP A 80 12.57 1.91 6.68
N GLY A 81 11.64 1.45 5.84
CA GLY A 81 11.36 0.03 5.62
C GLY A 81 12.31 -0.68 4.65
N TRP A 82 13.25 0.03 3.99
CA TRP A 82 14.09 -0.49 2.92
C TRP A 82 14.78 -1.84 3.24
N LYS A 83 15.28 -1.99 4.46
CA LYS A 83 15.96 -3.23 4.90
C LYS A 83 14.99 -4.38 5.23
N ALA A 84 13.74 -4.06 5.53
CA ALA A 84 12.73 -5.04 5.95
C ALA A 84 11.82 -5.46 4.80
N LEU A 85 11.68 -4.62 3.77
CA LEU A 85 10.79 -4.84 2.63
C LEU A 85 11.48 -5.62 1.52
N SER A 86 10.72 -6.41 0.77
CA SER A 86 11.23 -7.03 -0.45
C SER A 86 11.41 -5.98 -1.54
N LEU A 87 12.45 -6.10 -2.36
CA LEU A 87 12.70 -5.20 -3.47
C LEU A 87 11.47 -5.06 -4.39
N ARG A 88 10.76 -6.15 -4.61
CA ARG A 88 9.54 -6.16 -5.43
C ARG A 88 8.44 -5.28 -4.81
N PHE A 89 8.20 -5.40 -3.51
CA PHE A 89 7.23 -4.56 -2.80
C PHE A 89 7.63 -3.08 -2.86
N ALA A 90 8.91 -2.77 -2.64
CA ALA A 90 9.41 -1.41 -2.69
C ALA A 90 9.24 -0.78 -4.08
N LEU A 91 9.53 -1.52 -5.15
CA LEU A 91 9.35 -1.05 -6.53
C LEU A 91 7.88 -0.78 -6.87
N TRP A 92 6.96 -1.70 -6.49
CA TRP A 92 5.53 -1.48 -6.73
C TRP A 92 4.97 -0.32 -5.90
N THR A 93 5.40 -0.19 -4.64
CA THR A 93 4.98 0.94 -3.81
C THR A 93 5.53 2.27 -4.34
N LEU A 94 6.79 2.29 -4.81
CA LEU A 94 7.35 3.47 -5.47
C LEU A 94 6.55 3.86 -6.71
N TYR A 95 6.22 2.88 -7.56
CA TYR A 95 5.37 3.10 -8.74
C TYR A 95 4.01 3.71 -8.35
N VAL A 96 3.32 3.12 -7.38
CA VAL A 96 2.04 3.61 -6.87
C VAL A 96 2.17 5.02 -6.30
N THR A 97 3.24 5.30 -5.54
CA THR A 97 3.50 6.64 -4.97
C THR A 97 3.67 7.69 -6.07
N VAL A 98 4.49 7.42 -7.09
CA VAL A 98 4.68 8.33 -8.23
C VAL A 98 3.36 8.54 -8.98
N LEU A 99 2.61 7.46 -9.23
CA LEU A 99 1.32 7.57 -9.90
C LEU A 99 0.30 8.38 -9.09
N THR A 100 0.25 8.19 -7.76
CA THR A 100 -0.60 8.97 -6.85
C THR A 100 -0.24 10.46 -6.88
N SER A 101 1.07 10.78 -6.88
CA SER A 101 1.57 12.16 -6.93
C SER A 101 1.12 12.91 -8.17
N VAL A 102 0.93 12.20 -9.28
CA VAL A 102 0.46 12.77 -10.54
C VAL A 102 -1.08 12.73 -10.63
N ALA A 103 -1.69 11.63 -10.20
CA ALA A 103 -3.11 11.41 -10.35
C ALA A 103 -3.95 12.35 -9.46
N ILE A 104 -3.55 12.59 -8.20
CA ILE A 104 -4.31 13.47 -7.31
C ILE A 104 -4.44 14.89 -7.87
N PRO A 105 -3.35 15.60 -8.25
CA PRO A 105 -3.47 16.93 -8.85
C PRO A 105 -4.31 16.95 -10.12
N VAL A 106 -4.23 15.91 -10.95
CA VAL A 106 -5.07 15.78 -12.15
C VAL A 106 -6.52 15.66 -11.78
N PHE A 107 -6.89 14.85 -10.80
CA PHE A 107 -8.27 14.74 -10.33
C PHE A 107 -8.75 16.02 -9.65
N GLU A 108 -7.89 16.78 -8.95
CA GLU A 108 -8.22 18.07 -8.34
C GLU A 108 -8.62 19.14 -9.39
N LEU A 109 -8.23 18.99 -10.66
CA LEU A 109 -8.65 19.90 -11.73
C LEU A 109 -10.13 19.74 -12.11
N PHE A 110 -10.75 18.61 -11.79
CA PHE A 110 -12.14 18.34 -12.12
C PHE A 110 -13.05 18.74 -10.95
N GLN A 111 -14.16 19.42 -11.28
CA GLN A 111 -15.20 19.71 -10.30
C GLN A 111 -16.17 18.54 -10.23
N TYR A 112 -16.25 17.92 -9.06
CA TYR A 112 -17.16 16.80 -8.83
C TYR A 112 -18.48 17.31 -8.22
N PRO A 113 -19.63 16.78 -8.68
CA PRO A 113 -20.92 17.14 -8.09
C PRO A 113 -20.98 16.65 -6.63
N VAL A 114 -21.38 17.53 -5.73
CA VAL A 114 -21.56 17.19 -4.32
C VAL A 114 -22.83 16.35 -4.17
N ILE A 115 -22.69 15.17 -3.58
CA ILE A 115 -23.80 14.29 -3.25
C ILE A 115 -24.50 14.86 -2.02
N GLY A 116 -25.77 15.22 -2.12
CA GLY A 116 -26.52 15.87 -1.03
C GLY A 116 -26.67 15.02 0.25
N ASN A 117 -26.39 13.71 0.18
CA ASN A 117 -26.47 12.79 1.31
C ASN A 117 -25.07 12.35 1.73
N THR A 118 -24.60 12.82 2.90
CA THR A 118 -23.26 12.52 3.44
C THR A 118 -23.04 11.03 3.71
N ILE A 119 -24.10 10.30 4.13
CA ILE A 119 -23.99 8.85 4.39
C ILE A 119 -23.76 8.10 3.07
N LEU A 120 -24.47 8.49 2.02
CA LEU A 120 -24.28 7.90 0.69
C LEU A 120 -22.87 8.21 0.16
N ALA A 121 -22.38 9.42 0.35
CA ALA A 121 -21.02 9.81 -0.01
C ALA A 121 -19.97 8.97 0.74
N ALA A 122 -20.17 8.74 2.04
CA ALA A 122 -19.27 7.91 2.86
C ALA A 122 -19.27 6.43 2.39
N LEU A 123 -20.46 5.88 2.09
CA LEU A 123 -20.56 4.52 1.55
C LEU A 123 -19.85 4.37 0.20
N LEU A 124 -20.02 5.34 -0.69
CA LEU A 124 -19.34 5.33 -1.99
C LEU A 124 -17.84 5.52 -1.84
N ALA A 125 -17.38 6.42 -0.96
CA ALA A 125 -15.96 6.60 -0.67
C ALA A 125 -15.34 5.31 -0.14
N GLY A 126 -16.02 4.65 0.81
CA GLY A 126 -15.58 3.36 1.36
C GLY A 126 -15.57 2.23 0.33
N ALA A 127 -16.61 2.13 -0.50
CA ALA A 127 -16.71 1.09 -1.52
C ALA A 127 -15.64 1.27 -2.62
N VAL A 128 -15.56 2.46 -3.22
CA VAL A 128 -14.60 2.73 -4.30
C VAL A 128 -13.16 2.69 -3.78
N GLY A 129 -12.90 3.36 -2.65
CA GLY A 129 -11.59 3.35 -2.00
C GLY A 129 -11.18 1.94 -1.57
N GLY A 130 -12.11 1.18 -0.96
CA GLY A 130 -11.87 -0.20 -0.52
C GLY A 130 -11.53 -1.14 -1.67
N VAL A 131 -12.20 -1.03 -2.82
CA VAL A 131 -11.84 -1.79 -4.03
C VAL A 131 -10.45 -1.39 -4.52
N GLY A 132 -10.16 -0.08 -4.58
CA GLY A 132 -8.84 0.43 -4.98
C GLY A 132 -7.72 -0.11 -4.08
N PHE A 133 -7.86 0.02 -2.76
CA PHE A 133 -6.91 -0.51 -1.78
C PHE A 133 -6.78 -2.04 -1.88
N GLY A 134 -7.89 -2.76 -2.01
CA GLY A 134 -7.89 -4.21 -2.17
C GLY A 134 -7.10 -4.68 -3.39
N MET A 135 -7.19 -3.94 -4.50
CA MET A 135 -6.39 -4.22 -5.70
C MET A 135 -4.90 -3.98 -5.45
N LEU A 136 -4.53 -2.91 -4.74
CA LEU A 136 -3.13 -2.60 -4.39
C LEU A 136 -2.53 -3.65 -3.47
N PHE A 137 -3.25 -4.09 -2.44
CA PHE A 137 -2.79 -5.16 -1.55
C PHE A 137 -2.60 -6.50 -2.30
N ARG A 138 -3.49 -6.82 -3.23
CA ARG A 138 -3.37 -8.03 -4.05
C ARG A 138 -2.12 -8.04 -4.93
N VAL A 139 -1.68 -6.89 -5.37
CA VAL A 139 -0.45 -6.70 -6.15
C VAL A 139 0.80 -6.73 -5.25
N GLY A 140 0.62 -6.55 -3.96
CA GLY A 140 1.72 -6.42 -3.00
C GLY A 140 2.37 -5.04 -3.07
N ALA A 141 1.54 -3.99 -3.24
CA ALA A 141 1.93 -2.60 -3.15
C ALA A 141 1.15 -1.93 -2.03
N SER A 142 1.66 -0.82 -1.51
CA SER A 142 0.96 0.06 -0.57
C SER A 142 0.74 1.42 -1.22
N SER A 143 -0.45 1.98 -1.02
CA SER A 143 -0.76 3.34 -1.48
C SER A 143 -0.40 4.43 -0.46
N GLY A 144 0.28 4.04 0.58
CA GLY A 144 0.78 4.96 1.57
C GLY A 144 0.14 4.86 2.92
N GLY A 145 0.82 4.27 3.81
CA GLY A 145 0.43 4.37 5.16
C GLY A 145 0.97 3.30 6.08
N THR A 146 0.20 3.08 7.11
CA THR A 146 0.41 2.09 8.16
C THR A 146 0.65 0.68 7.64
N ASP A 147 0.25 0.36 6.40
CA ASP A 147 0.45 -0.95 5.77
C ASP A 147 1.92 -1.33 5.71
N VAL A 148 2.80 -0.36 5.41
CA VAL A 148 4.26 -0.57 5.42
C VAL A 148 4.72 -0.88 6.85
N ILE A 149 4.19 -0.16 7.85
CA ILE A 149 4.52 -0.37 9.26
C ILE A 149 4.05 -1.75 9.72
N VAL A 150 2.82 -2.13 9.39
CA VAL A 150 2.24 -3.44 9.71
C VAL A 150 3.09 -4.55 9.09
N MET A 151 3.45 -4.43 7.81
CA MET A 151 4.27 -5.42 7.12
C MET A 151 5.69 -5.55 7.69
N VAL A 152 6.29 -4.45 8.14
CA VAL A 152 7.58 -4.46 8.83
C VAL A 152 7.46 -5.11 10.20
N ALA A 153 6.39 -4.80 10.95
CA ALA A 153 6.11 -5.38 12.27
C ALA A 153 5.85 -6.88 12.17
N ASP A 154 5.04 -7.33 11.22
CA ASP A 154 4.75 -8.75 10.96
C ASP A 154 6.02 -9.55 10.66
N ARG A 155 6.90 -9.03 9.83
CA ARG A 155 8.18 -9.68 9.54
C ARG A 155 9.08 -9.78 10.77
N LYS A 156 9.06 -8.78 11.64
CA LYS A 156 9.83 -8.79 12.88
C LYS A 156 9.26 -9.80 13.88
N SER A 157 7.95 -9.87 14.03
CA SER A 157 7.27 -10.82 14.92
C SER A 157 7.42 -12.28 14.45
N THR A 158 7.31 -12.54 13.14
CA THR A 158 7.51 -13.87 12.57
C THR A 158 8.94 -14.37 12.76
N ARG A 159 9.95 -13.50 12.69
CA ARG A 159 11.34 -13.85 12.99
C ARG A 159 11.56 -14.21 14.45
N LEU A 160 10.91 -13.49 15.37
CA LEU A 160 11.01 -13.77 16.81
C LEU A 160 10.32 -15.11 17.16
N ASN A 161 9.18 -15.39 16.54
CA ASN A 161 8.43 -16.63 16.79
C ASN A 161 9.16 -17.87 16.26
N SER A 162 9.85 -17.77 15.12
CA SER A 162 10.65 -18.87 14.57
C SER A 162 11.86 -19.22 15.45
N SER A 163 12.46 -18.27 16.15
CA SER A 163 13.56 -18.52 17.08
C SER A 163 13.11 -19.25 18.33
N HIS A 164 11.91 -18.98 18.84
CA HIS A 164 11.36 -19.70 19.99
C HIS A 164 10.96 -21.14 19.64
N VAL A 165 10.44 -21.39 18.45
CA VAL A 165 10.11 -22.75 18.00
C VAL A 165 11.38 -23.60 17.77
N ALA A 166 12.48 -22.98 17.34
CA ALA A 166 13.76 -23.69 17.17
C ALA A 166 14.35 -24.13 18.53
N LEU A 167 14.19 -23.32 19.58
CA LEU A 167 14.66 -23.65 20.93
C LEU A 167 13.85 -24.76 21.60
N SER A 168 12.55 -24.89 21.31
CA SER A 168 11.68 -25.92 21.87
C SER A 168 11.88 -27.33 21.24
N ARG A 169 12.65 -27.44 20.17
CA ARG A 169 12.95 -28.67 19.47
C ARG A 169 14.31 -29.30 19.86
N MET A 170 15.01 -28.79 20.86
CA MET A 170 16.18 -29.47 21.37
C MET A 170 15.74 -30.77 22.09
N PRO A 171 16.16 -31.95 21.63
CA PRO A 171 15.89 -33.18 22.36
C PRO A 171 16.58 -33.09 23.73
N SER A 172 15.81 -33.29 24.80
CA SER A 172 16.41 -33.52 26.11
C SER A 172 17.20 -34.83 26.01
N SER A 173 18.49 -34.72 25.87
CA SER A 173 19.40 -35.87 26.03
C SER A 173 19.44 -36.19 27.51
N ALA A 174 18.69 -37.21 27.91
CA ALA A 174 18.93 -37.95 29.14
C ALA A 174 19.99 -39.04 28.88
#